data_d3298a44a2dd8b939f227d4c517cfee0
#
_entry.id   d3298a44a2dd8b939f227d4c517cfee0
#
_cell.length_a   1.000
_cell.length_b   1.000
_cell.length_c   1.000
_cell.angle_alpha   90.00
_cell.angle_beta   90.00
_cell.angle_gamma   90.00
#
_symmetry.space_group_name_H-M   'P 1'
#
loop_
_entity.id
_entity.type
_entity.pdbx_description
1 polymer ?
#
loop_
_entity_poly.entity_id
_entity_poly.type
_entity_poly.pdbx_seq_one_letter_code
_entity_poly.pdbx_strand_id
1 'polypeptide(L)'
;RIVRFAGKPLFWAQLRQSGPTTMETTPTTLPSGRIPELRVVPMPADANVHGDVFGGWIMAQVDMAGALPAMRRANGRVATIAVNSFLFKHPVFVGDVLSFYADVVRVGRTSITVFVEVYAQRNQLVDEIVKVTEATLTYVATDDERRPRPLPPG
;
A
#
# COMPACT_ATOMS: atom_id res chain seq x y z
N ARG A 1 40.46 15.47 -10.89
CA ARG A 1 39.79 16.50 -10.08
C ARG A 1 38.42 15.96 -9.69
N ILE A 2 38.32 15.42 -8.46
CA ILE A 2 37.10 14.87 -7.92
C ILE A 2 36.31 16.04 -7.35
N VAL A 3 35.14 16.33 -7.89
CA VAL A 3 34.21 17.32 -7.36
C VAL A 3 33.51 16.69 -6.15
N ARG A 4 33.84 17.15 -4.93
CA ARG A 4 33.08 16.81 -3.72
C ARG A 4 31.83 17.66 -3.69
N PHE A 5 30.66 17.06 -3.87
CA PHE A 5 29.40 17.67 -3.49
C PHE A 5 29.24 17.55 -1.96
N ALA A 6 29.32 18.67 -1.27
CA ALA A 6 28.91 18.77 0.13
C ALA A 6 27.37 18.77 0.18
N GLY A 7 26.77 17.59 0.13
CA GLY A 7 25.34 17.41 0.29
C GLY A 7 24.99 17.17 1.76
N LYS A 8 23.99 17.88 2.28
CA LYS A 8 23.37 17.56 3.56
C LYS A 8 22.88 16.10 3.48
N PRO A 9 23.02 15.31 4.57
CA PRO A 9 22.54 13.92 4.54
C PRO A 9 21.05 13.92 4.23
N LEU A 10 20.67 13.05 3.30
CA LEU A 10 19.27 12.80 2.93
C LEU A 10 18.44 12.49 4.20
N PHE A 11 17.22 13.00 4.24
CA PHE A 11 16.25 12.81 5.34
C PHE A 11 16.25 11.38 5.94
N TRP A 12 16.45 10.36 5.12
CA TRP A 12 16.55 8.94 5.53
C TRP A 12 17.85 8.58 6.25
N ALA A 13 18.94 9.34 6.05
CA ALA A 13 20.20 9.13 6.76
C ALA A 13 20.13 9.71 8.18
N GLN A 14 19.33 10.73 8.41
CA GLN A 14 19.12 11.33 9.74
C GLN A 14 18.32 10.42 10.66
N LEU A 15 17.41 9.59 10.13
CA LEU A 15 16.65 8.60 10.90
C LEU A 15 17.51 7.44 11.42
N ARG A 16 18.73 7.25 10.90
CA ARG A 16 19.67 6.21 11.38
C ARG A 16 20.58 6.69 12.52
N GLN A 17 20.61 7.98 12.86
CA GLN A 17 21.56 8.54 13.85
C GLN A 17 20.93 8.88 15.20
N SER A 18 19.62 8.73 15.37
CA SER A 18 19.02 8.70 16.69
C SER A 18 19.34 7.35 17.32
N GLY A 19 20.27 7.36 18.29
CA GLY A 19 20.70 6.19 19.07
C GLY A 19 19.52 5.46 19.73
N PRO A 20 19.76 4.30 20.39
CA PRO A 20 18.72 3.38 20.76
C PRO A 20 17.78 3.96 21.82
N THR A 21 16.76 4.67 21.40
CA THR A 21 15.52 4.71 22.15
C THR A 21 14.95 3.30 21.97
N THR A 22 15.04 2.48 23.00
CA THR A 22 14.32 1.21 23.09
C THR A 22 12.83 1.48 23.00
N MET A 23 12.33 1.72 21.79
CA MET A 23 10.96 1.43 21.48
C MET A 23 10.90 -0.10 21.47
N GLU A 24 10.16 -0.69 22.40
CA GLU A 24 9.69 -2.05 22.27
C GLU A 24 8.95 -2.14 20.92
N THR A 25 9.68 -2.52 19.90
CA THR A 25 9.08 -2.85 18.61
C THR A 25 8.43 -4.21 18.81
N THR A 26 7.15 -4.21 19.16
CA THR A 26 6.33 -5.41 19.02
C THR A 26 6.56 -5.91 17.58
N PRO A 27 7.04 -7.16 17.40
CA PRO A 27 7.31 -7.66 16.05
C PRO A 27 6.05 -7.49 15.22
N THR A 28 6.16 -6.81 14.09
CA THR A 28 5.05 -6.66 13.15
C THR A 28 4.79 -8.04 12.57
N THR A 29 3.55 -8.52 12.68
CA THR A 29 3.12 -9.79 12.09
C THR A 29 2.09 -9.52 11.00
N LEU A 30 1.93 -10.46 10.08
CA LEU A 30 0.81 -10.39 9.15
C LEU A 30 -0.51 -10.47 9.92
N PRO A 31 -1.57 -9.78 9.46
CA PRO A 31 -2.90 -9.87 10.08
C PRO A 31 -3.39 -11.32 10.14
N SER A 32 -3.53 -11.86 11.36
CA SER A 32 -3.95 -13.24 11.58
C SER A 32 -5.43 -13.43 11.18
N GLY A 33 -5.74 -14.58 10.57
CA GLY A 33 -7.11 -14.90 10.15
C GLY A 33 -7.65 -14.10 8.98
N ARG A 34 -6.82 -13.23 8.35
CA ARG A 34 -7.19 -12.46 7.15
C ARG A 34 -6.46 -12.99 5.92
N ILE A 35 -7.16 -12.99 4.80
CA ILE A 35 -6.58 -13.33 3.50
C ILE A 35 -6.26 -12.00 2.79
N PRO A 36 -5.03 -11.80 2.30
CA PRO A 36 -4.71 -10.61 1.52
C PRO A 36 -5.48 -10.61 0.20
N GLU A 37 -5.95 -9.46 -0.23
CA GLU A 37 -6.61 -9.28 -1.51
C GLU A 37 -5.64 -9.44 -2.69
N LEU A 38 -4.37 -9.12 -2.46
CA LEU A 38 -3.32 -9.22 -3.46
C LEU A 38 -2.00 -9.59 -2.78
N ARG A 39 -1.21 -10.45 -3.44
CA ARG A 39 0.20 -10.68 -3.09
C ARG A 39 1.05 -10.57 -4.34
N VAL A 40 2.10 -9.75 -4.27
CA VAL A 40 3.02 -9.51 -5.40
C VAL A 40 4.45 -9.39 -4.91
N VAL A 41 5.38 -9.65 -5.82
CA VAL A 41 6.82 -9.44 -5.60
C VAL A 41 7.28 -8.42 -6.63
N PRO A 42 7.80 -7.25 -6.21
CA PRO A 42 8.36 -6.28 -7.15
C PRO A 42 9.63 -6.82 -7.79
N MET A 43 9.76 -6.57 -9.08
CA MET A 43 10.89 -6.99 -9.90
C MET A 43 11.89 -5.85 -10.07
N PRO A 44 13.11 -6.10 -10.56
CA PRO A 44 14.09 -5.04 -10.81
C PRO A 44 13.58 -3.91 -11.72
N ALA A 45 12.67 -4.19 -12.65
CA ALA A 45 12.03 -3.19 -13.51
C ALA A 45 11.10 -2.22 -12.76
N ASP A 46 10.67 -2.57 -11.55
CA ASP A 46 9.77 -1.77 -10.72
C ASP A 46 10.53 -0.84 -9.76
N ALA A 47 11.87 -0.92 -9.76
CA ALA A 47 12.74 -0.17 -8.86
C ALA A 47 13.46 0.97 -9.59
N ASN A 48 13.79 2.00 -8.80
CA ASN A 48 14.62 3.11 -9.23
C ASN A 48 16.12 2.71 -9.20
N VAL A 49 16.98 3.64 -9.66
CA VAL A 49 18.45 3.41 -9.73
C VAL A 49 19.11 3.20 -8.34
N HIS A 50 18.40 3.47 -7.26
CA HIS A 50 18.87 3.25 -5.89
C HIS A 50 18.40 1.91 -5.31
N GLY A 51 17.58 1.14 -6.04
CA GLY A 51 17.06 -0.16 -5.63
C GLY A 51 15.74 -0.09 -4.85
N ASP A 52 15.16 1.10 -4.66
CA ASP A 52 13.86 1.27 -4.03
C ASP A 52 12.74 1.13 -5.08
N VAL A 53 11.68 0.41 -4.75
CA VAL A 53 10.50 0.27 -5.60
C VAL A 53 9.78 1.62 -5.72
N PHE A 54 9.36 1.97 -6.93
CA PHE A 54 8.64 3.23 -7.18
C PHE A 54 7.35 3.31 -6.38
N GLY A 55 7.15 4.44 -5.68
CA GLY A 55 5.91 4.69 -4.93
C GLY A 55 4.65 4.63 -5.81
N GLY A 56 4.73 5.08 -7.07
CA GLY A 56 3.64 4.97 -8.03
C GLY A 56 3.28 3.51 -8.37
N TRP A 57 4.27 2.62 -8.41
CA TRP A 57 4.02 1.18 -8.57
C TRP A 57 3.24 0.62 -7.38
N ILE A 58 3.63 0.98 -6.14
CA ILE A 58 2.90 0.59 -4.93
C ILE A 58 1.46 1.14 -4.95
N MET A 59 1.27 2.40 -5.37
CA MET A 59 -0.06 3.01 -5.48
C MET A 59 -0.96 2.26 -6.45
N ALA A 60 -0.42 1.81 -7.59
CA ALA A 60 -1.18 0.99 -8.55
C ALA A 60 -1.63 -0.35 -7.95
N GLN A 61 -0.77 -1.02 -7.18
CA GLN A 61 -1.11 -2.27 -6.50
C GLN A 61 -2.17 -2.04 -5.40
N VAL A 62 -2.06 -0.94 -4.66
CA VAL A 62 -3.04 -0.54 -3.62
C VAL A 62 -4.41 -0.28 -4.25
N ASP A 63 -4.46 0.41 -5.40
CA ASP A 63 -5.71 0.67 -6.12
C ASP A 63 -6.37 -0.64 -6.57
N MET A 64 -5.60 -1.55 -7.15
CA MET A 64 -6.09 -2.87 -7.54
C MET A 64 -6.61 -3.67 -6.35
N ALA A 65 -5.86 -3.73 -5.25
CA ALA A 65 -6.25 -4.46 -4.04
C ALA A 65 -7.52 -3.87 -3.41
N GLY A 66 -7.61 -2.54 -3.32
CA GLY A 66 -8.77 -1.83 -2.76
C GLY A 66 -10.03 -1.95 -3.63
N ALA A 67 -9.87 -2.07 -4.95
CA ALA A 67 -11.00 -2.26 -5.86
C ALA A 67 -11.73 -3.59 -5.63
N LEU A 68 -11.05 -4.65 -5.22
CA LEU A 68 -11.64 -5.99 -5.07
C LEU A 68 -12.79 -6.03 -4.04
N PRO A 69 -12.62 -5.60 -2.77
CA PRO A 69 -13.73 -5.54 -1.82
C PRO A 69 -14.80 -4.51 -2.23
N ALA A 70 -14.39 -3.41 -2.89
CA ALA A 70 -15.35 -2.44 -3.42
C ALA A 70 -16.24 -3.06 -4.52
N MET A 71 -15.69 -3.83 -5.45
CA MET A 71 -16.43 -4.55 -6.49
C MET A 71 -17.37 -5.58 -5.89
N ARG A 72 -16.94 -6.35 -4.89
CA ARG A 72 -17.80 -7.31 -4.18
C ARG A 72 -18.97 -6.58 -3.52
N ARG A 73 -18.71 -5.46 -2.80
CA ARG A 73 -19.76 -4.67 -2.15
C ARG A 73 -20.72 -4.01 -3.15
N ALA A 74 -20.20 -3.57 -4.30
CA ALA A 74 -21.00 -2.97 -5.37
C ALA A 74 -21.79 -4.01 -6.18
N ASN A 75 -21.47 -5.28 -6.05
CA ASN A 75 -21.93 -6.35 -6.96
C ASN A 75 -21.78 -5.92 -8.42
N GLY A 76 -20.56 -5.54 -8.80
CA GLY A 76 -20.25 -5.11 -10.16
C GLY A 76 -19.15 -4.04 -10.25
N ARG A 77 -19.21 -3.27 -11.32
CA ARG A 77 -18.17 -2.31 -11.70
C ARG A 77 -18.03 -1.17 -10.68
N VAL A 78 -16.80 -0.79 -10.44
CA VAL A 78 -16.43 0.42 -9.67
C VAL A 78 -15.37 1.22 -10.44
N ALA A 79 -15.29 2.50 -10.13
CA ALA A 79 -14.23 3.38 -10.59
C ALA A 79 -13.61 4.07 -9.37
N THR A 80 -12.30 4.15 -9.33
CA THR A 80 -11.56 4.93 -8.34
C THR A 80 -11.76 6.40 -8.60
N ILE A 81 -12.26 7.15 -7.62
CA ILE A 81 -12.52 8.59 -7.77
C ILE A 81 -11.62 9.45 -6.89
N ALA A 82 -11.06 8.88 -5.82
CA ALA A 82 -10.17 9.62 -4.94
C ALA A 82 -9.21 8.68 -4.20
N VAL A 83 -8.00 9.17 -3.99
CA VAL A 83 -7.07 8.70 -2.99
C VAL A 83 -7.13 9.70 -1.84
N ASN A 84 -7.82 9.33 -0.76
CA ASN A 84 -8.09 10.24 0.37
C ASN A 84 -6.85 10.42 1.25
N SER A 85 -6.08 9.35 1.42
CA SER A 85 -4.79 9.37 2.11
C SER A 85 -3.88 8.27 1.55
N PHE A 86 -2.58 8.54 1.58
CA PHE A 86 -1.56 7.56 1.22
C PHE A 86 -0.29 7.83 2.01
N LEU A 87 0.13 6.89 2.86
CA LEU A 87 1.27 7.03 3.74
C LEU A 87 2.28 5.92 3.45
N PHE A 88 3.46 6.32 3.00
CA PHE A 88 4.62 5.43 2.92
C PHE A 88 5.34 5.45 4.26
N LYS A 89 5.34 4.32 4.97
CA LYS A 89 5.96 4.18 6.29
C LYS A 89 7.39 3.68 6.21
N HIS A 90 7.63 2.77 5.28
CA HIS A 90 8.94 2.17 5.04
C HIS A 90 9.16 1.96 3.54
N PRO A 91 10.42 2.01 3.06
CA PRO A 91 10.74 1.68 1.68
C PRO A 91 10.41 0.23 1.37
N VAL A 92 10.14 -0.06 0.10
CA VAL A 92 9.94 -1.41 -0.43
C VAL A 92 11.10 -1.74 -1.37
N PHE A 93 11.59 -2.96 -1.28
CA PHE A 93 12.74 -3.41 -2.07
C PHE A 93 12.36 -4.53 -3.04
N VAL A 94 13.16 -4.68 -4.09
CA VAL A 94 13.06 -5.82 -5.00
C VAL A 94 13.24 -7.12 -4.21
N GLY A 95 12.33 -8.06 -4.42
CA GLY A 95 12.31 -9.35 -3.71
C GLY A 95 11.51 -9.38 -2.40
N ASP A 96 11.00 -8.24 -1.91
CA ASP A 96 10.02 -8.22 -0.84
C ASP A 96 8.74 -8.95 -1.30
N VAL A 97 8.13 -9.76 -0.46
CA VAL A 97 6.79 -10.30 -0.72
C VAL A 97 5.77 -9.36 -0.11
N LEU A 98 5.04 -8.65 -0.96
CA LEU A 98 4.03 -7.68 -0.52
C LEU A 98 2.66 -8.34 -0.38
N SER A 99 2.02 -8.14 0.77
CA SER A 99 0.65 -8.59 1.05
C SER A 99 -0.23 -7.36 1.32
N PHE A 100 -1.32 -7.25 0.55
CA PHE A 100 -2.27 -6.12 0.60
C PHE A 100 -3.57 -6.60 1.24
N TYR A 101 -3.94 -6.00 2.35
CA TYR A 101 -5.19 -6.26 3.06
C TYR A 101 -6.11 -5.06 2.89
N ALA A 102 -7.34 -5.28 2.46
CA ALA A 102 -8.27 -4.20 2.16
C ALA A 102 -9.63 -4.45 2.82
N ASP A 103 -10.17 -3.42 3.48
CA ASP A 103 -11.44 -3.45 4.17
C ASP A 103 -12.33 -2.29 3.74
N VAL A 104 -13.61 -2.58 3.52
CA VAL A 104 -14.62 -1.54 3.33
C VAL A 104 -14.87 -0.86 4.67
N VAL A 105 -14.52 0.43 4.77
CA VAL A 105 -14.67 1.21 6.02
C VAL A 105 -15.87 2.15 5.99
N ARG A 106 -16.39 2.46 4.81
CA ARG A 106 -17.57 3.31 4.66
C ARG A 106 -18.33 2.98 3.38
N VAL A 107 -19.66 2.97 3.46
CA VAL A 107 -20.56 2.80 2.32
C VAL A 107 -21.50 3.99 2.26
N GLY A 108 -21.52 4.70 1.12
CA GLY A 108 -22.46 5.75 0.79
C GLY A 108 -23.56 5.25 -0.16
N ARG A 109 -24.29 6.18 -0.79
CA ARG A 109 -25.35 5.81 -1.73
C ARG A 109 -24.79 5.17 -3.02
N THR A 110 -23.70 5.71 -3.55
CA THR A 110 -23.02 5.27 -4.77
C THR A 110 -21.56 4.98 -4.56
N SER A 111 -20.99 5.35 -3.39
CA SER A 111 -19.56 5.33 -3.09
C SER A 111 -19.20 4.34 -2.00
N ILE A 112 -18.00 3.83 -2.08
CA ILE A 112 -17.40 2.87 -1.14
C ILE A 112 -16.01 3.39 -0.78
N THR A 113 -15.75 3.56 0.52
CA THR A 113 -14.40 3.89 0.98
C THR A 113 -13.74 2.64 1.51
N VAL A 114 -12.53 2.39 1.04
CA VAL A 114 -11.73 1.21 1.41
C VAL A 114 -10.44 1.66 2.06
N PHE A 115 -10.08 1.03 3.16
CA PHE A 115 -8.79 1.15 3.82
C PHE A 115 -7.91 -0.02 3.40
N VAL A 116 -6.67 0.27 3.00
CA VAL A 116 -5.69 -0.72 2.54
C VAL A 116 -4.44 -0.63 3.39
N GLU A 117 -3.98 -1.78 3.88
CA GLU A 117 -2.73 -1.96 4.59
C GLU A 117 -1.80 -2.84 3.77
N VAL A 118 -0.54 -2.47 3.68
CA VAL A 118 0.47 -3.22 2.92
C VAL A 118 1.60 -3.64 3.84
N TYR A 119 1.90 -4.93 3.83
CA TYR A 119 2.98 -5.54 4.59
C TYR A 119 4.00 -6.15 3.63
N ALA A 120 5.28 -5.91 3.91
CA ALA A 120 6.39 -6.53 3.23
C ALA A 120 6.97 -7.65 4.12
N GLN A 121 7.10 -8.85 3.57
CA GLN A 121 7.92 -9.92 4.14
C GLN A 121 9.28 -9.86 3.47
N ARG A 122 10.28 -9.50 4.26
CA ARG A 122 11.68 -9.33 3.83
C ARG A 122 12.47 -10.56 4.21
N ASN A 123 13.50 -10.82 3.44
CA ASN A 123 14.45 -11.87 3.75
C ASN A 123 13.76 -13.16 4.24
N GLN A 124 13.26 -13.96 3.31
CA GLN A 124 12.51 -15.20 3.58
C GLN A 124 13.18 -16.15 4.58
N LEU A 125 14.47 -15.96 4.89
CA LEU A 125 15.21 -16.74 5.87
C LEU A 125 15.04 -16.23 7.32
N VAL A 126 14.67 -14.97 7.52
CA VAL A 126 14.56 -14.31 8.84
C VAL A 126 13.12 -13.93 9.19
N ASP A 127 12.20 -14.05 8.22
CA ASP A 127 10.76 -13.75 8.37
C ASP A 127 10.47 -12.35 8.92
N GLU A 128 11.28 -11.36 8.48
CA GLU A 128 11.09 -9.96 8.86
C GLU A 128 9.83 -9.39 8.18
N ILE A 129 8.84 -9.00 8.99
CA ILE A 129 7.60 -8.40 8.50
C ILE A 129 7.56 -6.92 8.87
N VAL A 130 7.30 -6.07 7.86
CA VAL A 130 7.25 -4.61 8.01
C VAL A 130 5.97 -4.09 7.38
N LYS A 131 5.22 -3.26 8.10
CA LYS A 131 4.09 -2.52 7.53
C LYS A 131 4.62 -1.32 6.73
N VAL A 132 4.53 -1.39 5.41
CA VAL A 132 5.18 -0.43 4.51
C VAL A 132 4.28 0.71 4.07
N THR A 133 2.96 0.49 4.02
CA THR A 133 2.01 1.50 3.50
C THR A 133 0.64 1.35 4.16
N GLU A 134 -0.02 2.49 4.32
CA GLU A 134 -1.46 2.59 4.61
C GLU A 134 -2.09 3.58 3.63
N ALA A 135 -3.28 3.26 3.14
CA ALA A 135 -4.01 4.13 2.22
C ALA A 135 -5.52 4.04 2.43
N THR A 136 -6.21 5.12 2.09
CA THR A 136 -7.67 5.16 2.03
C THR A 136 -8.09 5.67 0.66
N LEU A 137 -8.92 4.89 -0.05
CA LEU A 137 -9.39 5.20 -1.38
C LEU A 137 -10.92 5.22 -1.40
N THR A 138 -11.47 6.00 -2.31
CA THR A 138 -12.92 6.03 -2.56
C THR A 138 -13.23 5.57 -3.97
N TYR A 139 -14.12 4.60 -4.06
CA TYR A 139 -14.64 4.03 -5.29
C TYR A 139 -16.11 4.39 -5.49
N VAL A 140 -16.56 4.51 -6.72
CA VAL A 140 -17.97 4.71 -7.07
C VAL A 140 -18.45 3.55 -7.92
N ALA A 141 -19.60 2.98 -7.55
CA ALA A 141 -20.28 1.97 -8.37
C ALA A 141 -20.77 2.59 -9.68
N THR A 142 -20.50 1.93 -10.79
CA THR A 142 -20.87 2.41 -12.13
C THR A 142 -21.71 1.40 -12.89
N ASP A 143 -22.57 1.91 -13.78
CA ASP A 143 -23.26 1.11 -14.80
C ASP A 143 -22.34 0.82 -16.02
N ASP A 144 -22.88 0.21 -17.05
CA ASP A 144 -22.14 -0.16 -18.27
C ASP A 144 -21.74 1.06 -19.10
N GLU A 145 -22.48 2.18 -18.97
CA GLU A 145 -22.17 3.46 -19.58
C GLU A 145 -21.22 4.32 -18.71
N ARG A 146 -20.66 3.72 -17.63
CA ARG A 146 -19.73 4.35 -16.67
C ARG A 146 -20.35 5.49 -15.85
N ARG A 147 -21.69 5.54 -15.71
CA ARG A 147 -22.38 6.51 -14.86
C ARG A 147 -22.51 5.97 -13.43
N PRO A 148 -22.46 6.85 -12.41
CA PRO A 148 -22.67 6.42 -11.02
C PRO A 148 -24.05 5.76 -10.83
N ARG A 149 -24.07 4.61 -10.16
CA ARG A 149 -25.32 3.91 -9.80
C ARG A 149 -25.42 3.67 -8.29
N PRO A 150 -26.63 3.57 -7.74
CA PRO A 150 -26.82 3.19 -6.36
C PRO A 150 -26.22 1.81 -6.07
N LEU A 151 -25.71 1.66 -4.85
CA LEU A 151 -25.24 0.38 -4.34
C LEU A 151 -26.46 -0.52 -3.99
N PRO A 152 -26.33 -1.85 -4.13
CA PRO A 152 -27.34 -2.77 -3.65
C PRO A 152 -27.50 -2.66 -2.12
N PRO A 153 -28.65 -3.03 -1.56
CA PRO A 153 -28.82 -3.17 -0.11
C PRO A 153 -27.72 -4.05 0.49
N GLY A 154 -27.31 -3.75 1.71
CA GLY A 154 -26.32 -4.52 2.46
C GLY A 154 -26.91 -5.73 3.13
#